data_bde0d1deb87c7dabe289c3561ca8fa00
#
_entry.id   bde0d1deb87c7dabe289c3561ca8fa00
#
_cell.length_a   1.000
_cell.length_b   1.000
_cell.length_c   1.000
_cell.angle_alpha   90.00
_cell.angle_beta   90.00
_cell.angle_gamma   90.00
#
_symmetry.space_group_name_H-M   'P 1'
#
loop_
_entity.id
_entity.type
_entity.pdbx_description
1 polymer ?
#
loop_
_entity_poly.entity_id
_entity_poly.type
_entity_poly.pdbx_seq_one_letter_code
_entity_poly.pdbx_strand_id
1 'polypeptide(L)'
;MKSAGTACLALALAAGAQAAEPLKVCLLTHNAPYSDRASGRGFDLATATAVAARLGRPLEPVWVSNGEKITELEDSDFPTRRLAKGACDVLFSVPGPARDSLRGMPQLSLGEAYYGAAFELYGKAGETRNSLRQLRDVPVAVQAATVGAFGLRLVGAKIRTSLSAGEALGKLASNEADFALVWGPAAGAALALSPQPAAVPVAQYTPPAALSWNEHPATRATDEALRADIDKALRALSASGELQAAAKAQGIPWHAPFAATYSLGEMNNLR
;
A
#
# COMPACT_ATOMS: atom_id res chain seq x y z
N MET A 1 66.30 37.38 34.02
CA MET A 1 65.82 36.23 33.14
C MET A 1 64.33 36.28 33.11
N LYS A 2 63.75 36.71 31.96
CA LYS A 2 62.31 36.84 31.77
C LYS A 2 61.88 35.64 30.90
N SER A 3 61.08 34.72 31.45
CA SER A 3 60.46 33.61 30.70
C SER A 3 59.15 34.07 30.11
N ALA A 4 59.07 34.08 28.76
CA ALA A 4 57.87 34.33 28.03
C ALA A 4 57.06 32.98 27.91
N GLY A 5 55.88 32.97 28.52
CA GLY A 5 54.96 31.85 28.37
C GLY A 5 54.11 32.01 27.10
N THR A 6 54.25 31.05 26.17
CA THR A 6 53.44 30.96 24.93
C THR A 6 52.11 30.29 25.25
N ALA A 7 51.04 31.05 25.22
CA ALA A 7 49.66 30.49 25.32
C ALA A 7 49.22 29.96 23.95
N CYS A 8 49.08 28.63 23.80
CA CYS A 8 48.43 28.02 22.64
C CYS A 8 46.92 28.13 22.79
N LEU A 9 46.32 28.96 21.97
CA LEU A 9 44.86 29.06 21.83
C LEU A 9 44.35 27.90 20.95
N ALA A 10 43.74 26.89 21.57
CA ALA A 10 43.07 25.81 20.84
C ALA A 10 41.70 26.30 20.33
N LEU A 11 41.62 26.59 19.03
CA LEU A 11 40.32 26.79 18.37
C LEU A 11 39.61 25.45 18.28
N ALA A 12 38.57 25.22 19.09
CA ALA A 12 37.62 24.13 18.94
C ALA A 12 36.69 24.50 17.77
N LEU A 13 36.91 23.86 16.62
CA LEU A 13 35.93 23.84 15.48
C LEU A 13 34.72 23.07 15.96
N ALA A 14 33.67 23.76 16.39
CA ALA A 14 32.35 23.22 16.55
C ALA A 14 31.81 22.92 15.13
N ALA A 15 31.98 21.69 14.65
CA ALA A 15 31.26 21.19 13.47
C ALA A 15 29.77 21.19 13.84
N GLY A 16 29.05 22.23 13.45
CA GLY A 16 27.60 22.28 13.54
C GLY A 16 27.03 21.10 12.78
N ALA A 17 26.44 20.13 13.48
CA ALA A 17 25.69 19.08 12.88
C ALA A 17 24.51 19.74 12.14
N GLN A 18 24.62 19.89 10.83
CA GLN A 18 23.54 20.38 10.00
C GLN A 18 22.43 19.34 10.09
N ALA A 19 21.26 19.71 10.62
CA ALA A 19 20.13 18.81 10.71
C ALA A 19 19.78 18.32 9.29
N ALA A 20 19.65 17.00 9.13
CA ALA A 20 19.30 16.42 7.83
C ALA A 20 17.95 16.97 7.38
N GLU A 21 17.84 17.32 6.11
CA GLU A 21 16.57 17.78 5.53
C GLU A 21 15.47 16.71 5.69
N PRO A 22 14.25 17.10 6.07
CA PRO A 22 13.18 16.15 6.27
C PRO A 22 12.83 15.42 4.97
N LEU A 23 12.43 14.14 5.10
CA LEU A 23 11.84 13.36 4.01
C LEU A 23 10.37 13.74 3.92
N LYS A 24 9.99 14.41 2.83
CA LYS A 24 8.61 14.81 2.55
C LYS A 24 7.86 13.66 1.88
N VAL A 25 6.80 13.17 2.52
CA VAL A 25 6.02 12.03 2.03
C VAL A 25 4.59 12.46 1.74
N CYS A 26 4.13 12.29 0.50
CA CYS A 26 2.74 12.50 0.14
C CYS A 26 1.86 11.38 0.72
N LEU A 27 0.85 11.75 1.52
CA LEU A 27 -0.11 10.84 2.13
C LEU A 27 -1.52 11.36 1.93
N LEU A 28 -2.47 10.46 1.65
CA LEU A 28 -3.88 10.81 1.56
C LEU A 28 -4.47 11.01 2.97
N THR A 29 -5.36 12.00 3.13
CA THR A 29 -5.97 12.31 4.44
C THR A 29 -6.92 11.23 4.93
N HIS A 30 -7.61 10.53 4.02
CA HIS A 30 -8.60 9.48 4.31
C HIS A 30 -8.41 8.30 3.36
N ASN A 31 -7.45 7.44 3.64
CA ASN A 31 -7.11 6.28 2.81
C ASN A 31 -6.78 5.05 3.68
N ALA A 32 -7.59 4.80 4.70
CA ALA A 32 -7.40 3.60 5.52
C ALA A 32 -7.51 2.33 4.65
N PRO A 33 -6.62 1.36 4.87
CA PRO A 33 -5.64 1.22 5.94
C PRO A 33 -4.24 1.79 5.62
N TYR A 34 -4.05 2.47 4.48
CA TYR A 34 -2.74 2.98 4.05
C TYR A 34 -2.34 4.26 4.80
N SER A 35 -3.24 5.23 4.89
CA SER A 35 -3.02 6.47 5.63
C SER A 35 -4.33 7.08 6.11
N ASP A 36 -4.34 7.60 7.32
CA ASP A 36 -5.44 8.35 7.90
C ASP A 36 -4.89 9.45 8.82
N ARG A 37 -5.14 10.69 8.43
CA ARG A 37 -4.64 11.86 9.16
C ARG A 37 -5.29 12.00 10.54
N ALA A 38 -6.58 11.70 10.65
CA ALA A 38 -7.32 11.89 11.89
C ALA A 38 -6.86 10.94 13.00
N SER A 39 -6.61 9.67 12.66
CA SER A 39 -6.09 8.67 13.59
C SER A 39 -4.56 8.69 13.73
N GLY A 40 -3.84 9.33 12.81
CA GLY A 40 -2.38 9.29 12.74
C GLY A 40 -1.85 7.87 12.46
N ARG A 41 -2.62 7.04 11.76
CA ARG A 41 -2.31 5.62 11.51
C ARG A 41 -2.32 5.30 10.03
N GLY A 42 -1.73 4.16 9.68
CA GLY A 42 -1.76 3.59 8.34
C GLY A 42 -0.44 2.94 7.95
N PHE A 43 -0.53 2.02 6.99
CA PHE A 43 0.62 1.25 6.51
C PHE A 43 1.66 2.16 5.84
N ASP A 44 1.22 3.09 4.97
CA ASP A 44 2.12 4.03 4.30
C ASP A 44 2.78 5.00 5.29
N LEU A 45 2.04 5.47 6.30
CA LEU A 45 2.60 6.32 7.34
C LEU A 45 3.65 5.59 8.18
N ALA A 46 3.40 4.33 8.55
CA ALA A 46 4.35 3.49 9.27
C ALA A 46 5.59 3.19 8.42
N THR A 47 5.40 2.84 7.14
CA THR A 47 6.48 2.60 6.17
C THR A 47 7.32 3.86 5.98
N ALA A 48 6.68 5.02 5.78
CA ALA A 48 7.36 6.31 5.65
C ALA A 48 8.21 6.65 6.87
N THR A 49 7.66 6.43 8.07
CA THR A 49 8.37 6.64 9.35
C THR A 49 9.62 5.76 9.44
N ALA A 50 9.48 4.48 9.13
CA ALA A 50 10.59 3.52 9.18
C ALA A 50 11.66 3.83 8.11
N VAL A 51 11.25 4.19 6.89
CA VAL A 51 12.19 4.61 5.82
C VAL A 51 12.92 5.87 6.21
N ALA A 52 12.22 6.92 6.68
CA ALA A 52 12.85 8.17 7.11
C ALA A 52 13.89 7.93 8.20
N ALA A 53 13.58 7.09 9.19
CA ALA A 53 14.52 6.71 10.25
C ALA A 53 15.77 5.99 9.70
N ARG A 54 15.61 5.08 8.71
CA ARG A 54 16.73 4.40 8.05
C ARG A 54 17.61 5.34 7.23
N LEU A 55 17.03 6.42 6.70
CA LEU A 55 17.74 7.46 5.96
C LEU A 55 18.38 8.52 6.90
N GLY A 56 18.13 8.45 8.21
CA GLY A 56 18.57 9.47 9.17
C GLY A 56 17.93 10.84 8.94
N ARG A 57 16.73 10.88 8.34
CA ARG A 57 15.99 12.12 8.02
C ARG A 57 14.72 12.21 8.86
N PRO A 58 14.34 13.39 9.38
CA PRO A 58 13.01 13.58 9.96
C PRO A 58 11.91 13.29 8.92
N LEU A 59 10.79 12.69 9.34
CA LEU A 59 9.61 12.55 8.47
C LEU A 59 8.81 13.86 8.46
N GLU A 60 8.45 14.34 7.27
CA GLU A 60 7.49 15.43 7.05
C GLU A 60 6.30 14.92 6.21
N PRO A 61 5.15 14.60 6.83
CA PRO A 61 3.96 14.18 6.09
C PRO A 61 3.35 15.35 5.31
N VAL A 62 3.23 15.20 4.00
CA VAL A 62 2.51 16.13 3.12
C VAL A 62 1.14 15.56 2.83
N TRP A 63 0.14 16.03 3.58
CA TRP A 63 -1.22 15.53 3.47
C TRP A 63 -1.93 16.07 2.22
N VAL A 64 -2.45 15.14 1.41
CA VAL A 64 -3.23 15.42 0.22
C VAL A 64 -4.69 15.13 0.52
N SER A 65 -5.55 16.13 0.37
CA SER A 65 -6.98 15.95 0.63
C SER A 65 -7.59 15.02 -0.43
N ASN A 66 -8.32 14.02 0.03
CA ASN A 66 -9.24 13.21 -0.75
C ASN A 66 -10.63 13.21 -0.09
N GLY A 67 -10.96 14.31 0.55
CA GLY A 67 -12.13 14.47 1.41
C GLY A 67 -13.45 14.56 0.66
N GLU A 68 -14.53 14.58 1.44
CA GLU A 68 -15.94 14.42 1.06
C GLU A 68 -16.53 15.53 0.19
N LYS A 69 -15.82 16.64 -0.03
CA LYS A 69 -16.34 17.80 -0.77
C LYS A 69 -15.38 18.21 -1.90
N ILE A 70 -15.10 17.29 -2.81
CA ILE A 70 -14.44 17.67 -4.06
C ILE A 70 -15.55 18.09 -5.02
N THR A 71 -15.83 19.39 -5.06
CA THR A 71 -16.75 20.00 -6.05
C THR A 71 -16.07 20.15 -7.40
N GLU A 72 -14.75 20.33 -7.42
CA GLU A 72 -13.92 20.37 -8.61
C GLU A 72 -12.57 19.71 -8.26
N LEU A 73 -12.14 18.74 -9.08
CA LEU A 73 -10.83 18.10 -8.95
C LEU A 73 -9.79 18.99 -9.64
N GLU A 74 -8.94 19.63 -8.86
CA GLU A 74 -7.74 20.27 -9.39
C GLU A 74 -6.61 19.25 -9.57
N ASP A 75 -5.71 19.51 -10.51
CA ASP A 75 -4.48 18.72 -10.71
C ASP A 75 -3.64 18.56 -9.43
N SER A 76 -3.73 19.52 -8.50
CA SER A 76 -3.06 19.54 -7.21
C SER A 76 -3.62 18.52 -6.21
N ASP A 77 -4.81 17.97 -6.46
CA ASP A 77 -5.49 17.04 -5.55
C ASP A 77 -5.03 15.60 -5.69
N PHE A 78 -4.19 15.33 -6.69
CA PHE A 78 -3.62 14.00 -6.89
C PHE A 78 -2.22 13.90 -6.28
N PRO A 79 -1.94 12.89 -5.42
CA PRO A 79 -0.61 12.71 -4.81
C PRO A 79 0.52 12.65 -5.85
N THR A 80 0.28 11.96 -6.97
CA THR A 80 1.26 11.87 -8.08
C THR A 80 1.56 13.22 -8.71
N ARG A 81 0.57 14.12 -8.83
CA ARG A 81 0.78 15.48 -9.34
C ARG A 81 1.55 16.34 -8.36
N ARG A 82 1.29 16.20 -7.05
CA ARG A 82 2.07 16.89 -6.01
C ARG A 82 3.52 16.42 -5.98
N LEU A 83 3.74 15.12 -6.10
CA LEU A 83 5.08 14.54 -6.23
C LEU A 83 5.81 15.10 -7.46
N ALA A 84 5.16 15.10 -8.62
CA ALA A 84 5.71 15.64 -9.87
C ALA A 84 6.11 17.13 -9.77
N LYS A 85 5.35 17.93 -9.00
CA LYS A 85 5.61 19.35 -8.74
C LYS A 85 6.61 19.59 -7.60
N GLY A 86 7.15 18.53 -6.97
CA GLY A 86 8.13 18.63 -5.88
C GLY A 86 7.56 19.04 -4.52
N ALA A 87 6.24 18.94 -4.32
CA ALA A 87 5.64 19.21 -3.02
C ALA A 87 5.99 18.14 -1.98
N CYS A 88 6.28 16.92 -2.42
CA CYS A 88 6.83 15.84 -1.62
C CYS A 88 7.96 15.13 -2.39
N ASP A 89 8.70 14.27 -1.71
CA ASP A 89 9.86 13.55 -2.25
C ASP A 89 9.49 12.13 -2.68
N VAL A 90 8.51 11.52 -2.02
CA VAL A 90 8.08 10.14 -2.26
C VAL A 90 6.59 9.97 -2.00
N LEU A 91 6.00 9.01 -2.73
CA LEU A 91 4.66 8.47 -2.54
C LEU A 91 4.79 6.95 -2.43
N PHE A 92 4.20 6.33 -1.39
CA PHE A 92 4.17 4.87 -1.21
C PHE A 92 2.88 4.25 -1.78
N SER A 93 2.84 2.92 -1.82
CA SER A 93 1.70 2.12 -2.29
C SER A 93 1.20 2.52 -3.67
N VAL A 94 2.15 2.75 -4.60
CA VAL A 94 1.83 2.96 -6.00
C VAL A 94 1.82 1.62 -6.72
N PRO A 95 0.66 1.17 -7.25
CA PRO A 95 0.61 -0.13 -7.90
C PRO A 95 1.42 -0.15 -9.19
N GLY A 96 2.24 -1.21 -9.38
CA GLY A 96 2.95 -1.43 -10.64
C GLY A 96 2.07 -2.13 -11.68
N PRO A 97 2.49 -2.16 -12.94
CA PRO A 97 3.70 -1.53 -13.47
C PRO A 97 3.54 -0.03 -13.77
N ALA A 98 4.67 0.69 -13.86
CA ALA A 98 4.71 2.15 -14.09
C ALA A 98 3.92 2.61 -15.33
N ARG A 99 3.90 1.82 -16.40
CA ARG A 99 3.16 2.13 -17.64
C ARG A 99 1.64 2.30 -17.41
N ASP A 100 1.10 1.72 -16.35
CA ASP A 100 -0.32 1.79 -16.01
C ASP A 100 -0.58 2.88 -14.97
N SER A 101 0.15 2.88 -13.85
CA SER A 101 -0.05 3.80 -12.73
C SER A 101 0.54 5.20 -12.95
N LEU A 102 1.62 5.31 -13.75
CA LEU A 102 2.29 6.58 -14.08
C LEU A 102 2.05 7.01 -15.54
N ARG A 103 0.98 6.53 -16.16
CA ARG A 103 0.66 6.90 -17.54
C ARG A 103 0.56 8.43 -17.69
N GLY A 104 1.31 8.97 -18.66
CA GLY A 104 1.36 10.42 -18.91
C GLY A 104 2.16 11.23 -17.89
N MET A 105 2.93 10.57 -17.03
CA MET A 105 3.80 11.21 -16.03
C MET A 105 5.27 10.75 -16.19
N PRO A 106 5.95 11.07 -17.30
CA PRO A 106 7.32 10.62 -17.54
C PRO A 106 8.33 11.21 -16.55
N GLN A 107 7.95 12.26 -15.82
CA GLN A 107 8.76 12.87 -14.76
C GLN A 107 8.78 12.08 -13.46
N LEU A 108 8.01 10.98 -13.34
CA LEU A 108 7.99 10.09 -12.18
C LEU A 108 8.58 8.71 -12.53
N SER A 109 9.13 8.04 -11.52
CA SER A 109 9.63 6.67 -11.62
C SER A 109 9.23 5.86 -10.40
N LEU A 110 8.97 4.56 -10.61
CA LEU A 110 8.79 3.62 -9.51
C LEU A 110 10.15 3.09 -9.04
N GLY A 111 10.28 2.91 -7.74
CA GLY A 111 11.34 2.11 -7.13
C GLY A 111 11.01 0.62 -7.15
N GLU A 112 11.73 -0.19 -6.37
CA GLU A 112 11.50 -1.62 -6.27
C GLU A 112 10.17 -1.94 -5.56
N ALA A 113 9.54 -3.02 -5.97
CA ALA A 113 8.35 -3.52 -5.27
C ALA A 113 8.70 -3.95 -3.84
N TYR A 114 7.91 -3.54 -2.87
CA TYR A 114 8.15 -3.86 -1.46
C TYR A 114 7.01 -4.62 -0.77
N TYR A 115 5.82 -4.64 -1.39
CA TYR A 115 4.62 -5.28 -0.88
C TYR A 115 3.76 -5.80 -2.03
N GLY A 116 3.15 -6.99 -1.85
CA GLY A 116 2.15 -7.53 -2.75
C GLY A 116 0.75 -7.35 -2.17
N ALA A 117 -0.15 -6.70 -2.91
CA ALA A 117 -1.56 -6.53 -2.57
C ALA A 117 -2.44 -7.35 -3.52
N ALA A 118 -3.48 -8.00 -3.01
CA ALA A 118 -4.32 -8.88 -3.81
C ALA A 118 -5.78 -8.88 -3.35
N PHE A 119 -6.64 -9.44 -4.21
CA PHE A 119 -7.97 -9.85 -3.77
C PHE A 119 -7.87 -11.14 -2.97
N GLU A 120 -8.41 -11.10 -1.75
CA GLU A 120 -8.42 -12.21 -0.79
C GLU A 120 -9.78 -12.91 -0.80
N LEU A 121 -9.74 -14.22 -0.65
CA LEU A 121 -10.94 -15.04 -0.54
C LEU A 121 -11.25 -15.31 0.95
N TYR A 122 -12.45 -14.93 1.35
CA TYR A 122 -13.00 -15.21 2.67
C TYR A 122 -14.11 -16.26 2.56
N GLY A 123 -14.17 -17.14 3.53
CA GLY A 123 -15.18 -18.18 3.65
C GLY A 123 -15.53 -18.41 5.12
N LYS A 124 -16.29 -19.46 5.39
CA LYS A 124 -16.52 -19.93 6.75
C LYS A 124 -15.37 -20.81 7.24
N ALA A 125 -15.23 -20.96 8.54
CA ALA A 125 -14.25 -21.86 9.11
C ALA A 125 -14.42 -23.29 8.59
N GLY A 126 -13.31 -23.93 8.20
CA GLY A 126 -13.30 -25.27 7.63
C GLY A 126 -13.59 -25.35 6.14
N GLU A 127 -13.72 -24.24 5.44
CA GLU A 127 -13.88 -24.24 3.99
C GLU A 127 -12.61 -24.79 3.29
N THR A 128 -12.81 -25.66 2.32
CA THR A 128 -11.72 -26.36 1.59
C THR A 128 -11.53 -25.87 0.16
N ARG A 129 -12.52 -25.16 -0.41
CA ARG A 129 -12.40 -24.55 -1.73
C ARG A 129 -11.51 -23.33 -1.67
N ASN A 130 -10.33 -23.42 -2.24
CA ASN A 130 -9.24 -22.44 -2.09
C ASN A 130 -8.76 -21.86 -3.44
N SER A 131 -9.54 -21.98 -4.50
CA SER A 131 -9.22 -21.38 -5.79
C SER A 131 -10.48 -20.83 -6.47
N LEU A 132 -10.33 -19.78 -7.29
CA LEU A 132 -11.46 -19.17 -7.99
C LEU A 132 -12.18 -20.16 -8.92
N ARG A 133 -11.48 -21.11 -9.52
CA ARG A 133 -12.08 -22.12 -10.41
C ARG A 133 -13.07 -23.02 -9.70
N GLN A 134 -12.90 -23.25 -8.40
CA GLN A 134 -13.82 -24.04 -7.58
C GLN A 134 -15.09 -23.27 -7.20
N LEU A 135 -15.19 -21.98 -7.56
CA LEU A 135 -16.34 -21.13 -7.24
C LEU A 135 -17.38 -21.07 -8.37
N ARG A 136 -17.25 -21.87 -9.43
CA ARG A 136 -18.28 -21.97 -10.48
C ARG A 136 -19.61 -22.34 -9.84
N ASP A 137 -20.66 -21.58 -10.20
CA ASP A 137 -22.03 -21.72 -9.68
C ASP A 137 -22.19 -21.50 -8.16
N VAL A 138 -21.14 -21.04 -7.47
CA VAL A 138 -21.15 -20.74 -6.04
C VAL A 138 -21.54 -19.28 -5.81
N PRO A 139 -22.40 -18.96 -4.80
CA PRO A 139 -22.68 -17.58 -4.39
C PRO A 139 -21.44 -16.91 -3.79
N VAL A 140 -20.94 -15.85 -4.42
CA VAL A 140 -19.75 -15.09 -3.97
C VAL A 140 -20.06 -13.60 -3.88
N ALA A 141 -19.89 -13.01 -2.71
CA ALA A 141 -20.01 -11.59 -2.51
C ALA A 141 -18.74 -10.87 -2.99
N VAL A 142 -18.91 -9.74 -3.67
CA VAL A 142 -17.81 -8.96 -4.22
C VAL A 142 -18.23 -7.52 -4.42
N GLN A 143 -17.31 -6.58 -4.24
CA GLN A 143 -17.58 -5.17 -4.53
C GLN A 143 -17.80 -4.98 -6.04
N ALA A 144 -18.86 -4.24 -6.40
CA ALA A 144 -19.19 -3.90 -7.77
C ALA A 144 -18.06 -3.12 -8.47
N ALA A 145 -18.03 -3.23 -9.80
CA ALA A 145 -17.10 -2.51 -10.67
C ALA A 145 -15.61 -2.73 -10.36
N THR A 146 -15.26 -3.85 -9.72
CA THR A 146 -13.88 -4.24 -9.44
C THR A 146 -13.37 -5.31 -10.40
N VAL A 147 -12.05 -5.42 -10.50
CA VAL A 147 -11.38 -6.51 -11.22
C VAL A 147 -11.74 -7.87 -10.62
N GLY A 148 -11.93 -7.96 -9.30
CA GLY A 148 -12.42 -9.15 -8.62
C GLY A 148 -13.79 -9.60 -9.10
N ALA A 149 -14.73 -8.65 -9.26
CA ALA A 149 -16.06 -8.96 -9.81
C ALA A 149 -15.98 -9.47 -11.26
N PHE A 150 -15.08 -8.90 -12.08
CA PHE A 150 -14.85 -9.37 -13.43
C PHE A 150 -14.24 -10.78 -13.44
N GLY A 151 -13.23 -11.04 -12.60
CA GLY A 151 -12.63 -12.38 -12.45
C GLY A 151 -13.64 -13.44 -12.05
N LEU A 152 -14.54 -13.14 -11.11
CA LEU A 152 -15.62 -14.07 -10.72
C LEU A 152 -16.60 -14.36 -11.87
N ARG A 153 -16.91 -13.38 -12.71
CA ARG A 153 -17.73 -13.62 -13.93
C ARG A 153 -17.05 -14.59 -14.88
N LEU A 154 -15.73 -14.44 -15.08
CA LEU A 154 -14.96 -15.32 -15.98
C LEU A 154 -14.97 -16.78 -15.51
N VAL A 155 -14.93 -17.03 -14.21
CA VAL A 155 -14.99 -18.39 -13.66
C VAL A 155 -16.41 -18.91 -13.48
N GLY A 156 -17.44 -18.09 -13.74
CA GLY A 156 -18.85 -18.51 -13.67
C GLY A 156 -19.42 -18.56 -12.25
N ALA A 157 -18.93 -17.75 -11.31
CA ALA A 157 -19.49 -17.65 -9.98
C ALA A 157 -20.86 -16.94 -9.98
N LYS A 158 -21.73 -17.25 -9.02
CA LYS A 158 -22.99 -16.53 -8.79
C LYS A 158 -22.72 -15.29 -7.94
N ILE A 159 -22.57 -14.14 -8.60
CA ILE A 159 -22.17 -12.91 -7.94
C ILE A 159 -23.27 -12.36 -7.04
N ARG A 160 -22.90 -11.99 -5.81
CA ARG A 160 -23.65 -11.17 -4.87
C ARG A 160 -22.98 -9.80 -4.79
N THR A 161 -23.53 -8.85 -5.51
CA THR A 161 -22.97 -7.50 -5.62
C THR A 161 -23.04 -6.77 -4.28
N SER A 162 -21.97 -6.06 -3.92
CA SER A 162 -21.81 -5.23 -2.73
C SER A 162 -21.24 -3.88 -3.13
N LEU A 163 -21.48 -2.85 -2.32
CA LEU A 163 -20.96 -1.51 -2.55
C LEU A 163 -19.59 -1.29 -1.88
N SER A 164 -19.22 -2.15 -0.92
CA SER A 164 -17.96 -2.07 -0.19
C SER A 164 -17.43 -3.45 0.19
N ALA A 165 -16.17 -3.52 0.62
CA ALA A 165 -15.57 -4.72 1.21
C ALA A 165 -16.32 -5.17 2.46
N GLY A 166 -16.70 -4.22 3.33
CA GLY A 166 -17.47 -4.50 4.55
C GLY A 166 -18.83 -5.13 4.27
N GLU A 167 -19.57 -4.63 3.28
CA GLU A 167 -20.83 -5.23 2.86
C GLU A 167 -20.63 -6.63 2.28
N ALA A 168 -19.57 -6.86 1.48
CA ALA A 168 -19.28 -8.18 0.96
C ALA A 168 -19.00 -9.20 2.07
N LEU A 169 -18.21 -8.82 3.07
CA LEU A 169 -17.96 -9.65 4.25
C LEU A 169 -19.23 -9.87 5.09
N GLY A 170 -20.08 -8.84 5.21
CA GLY A 170 -21.39 -8.94 5.86
C GLY A 170 -22.30 -9.95 5.19
N LYS A 171 -22.37 -9.99 3.85
CA LYS A 171 -23.15 -10.99 3.10
C LYS A 171 -22.66 -12.42 3.32
N LEU A 172 -21.35 -12.62 3.49
CA LEU A 172 -20.81 -13.92 3.90
C LEU A 172 -21.28 -14.26 5.34
N ALA A 173 -21.19 -13.31 6.26
CA ALA A 173 -21.58 -13.51 7.66
C ALA A 173 -23.09 -13.81 7.82
N SER A 174 -23.95 -13.16 7.01
CA SER A 174 -25.42 -13.37 6.99
C SER A 174 -25.91 -14.59 6.19
N ASN A 175 -25.00 -15.35 5.58
CA ASN A 175 -25.30 -16.50 4.69
C ASN A 175 -25.98 -16.11 3.37
N GLU A 176 -25.92 -14.87 2.95
CA GLU A 176 -26.37 -14.44 1.60
C GLU A 176 -25.37 -14.85 0.52
N ALA A 177 -24.12 -15.13 0.89
CA ALA A 177 -23.07 -15.68 0.05
C ALA A 177 -22.28 -16.75 0.81
N ASP A 178 -21.70 -17.71 0.07
CA ASP A 178 -20.83 -18.74 0.65
C ASP A 178 -19.40 -18.26 0.81
N PHE A 179 -18.98 -17.28 -0.02
CA PHE A 179 -17.69 -16.65 -0.02
C PHE A 179 -17.79 -15.13 -0.19
N ALA A 180 -16.73 -14.43 0.18
CA ALA A 180 -16.50 -13.06 -0.23
C ALA A 180 -15.11 -12.92 -0.87
N LEU A 181 -15.03 -12.31 -2.06
CA LEU A 181 -13.78 -11.95 -2.72
C LEU A 181 -13.59 -10.45 -2.59
N VAL A 182 -12.62 -10.03 -1.79
CA VAL A 182 -12.44 -8.62 -1.45
C VAL A 182 -10.98 -8.20 -1.60
N TRP A 183 -10.76 -6.92 -1.90
CA TRP A 183 -9.42 -6.33 -1.88
C TRP A 183 -8.85 -6.43 -0.47
N GLY A 184 -7.73 -7.14 -0.32
CA GLY A 184 -7.15 -7.49 0.99
C GLY A 184 -6.98 -6.31 1.94
N PRO A 185 -6.34 -5.20 1.53
CA PRO A 185 -6.24 -4.01 2.38
C PRO A 185 -7.60 -3.46 2.82
N ALA A 186 -8.58 -3.38 1.90
CA ALA A 186 -9.93 -2.91 2.24
C ALA A 186 -10.66 -3.87 3.19
N ALA A 187 -10.42 -5.18 3.09
CA ALA A 187 -10.95 -6.16 4.03
C ALA A 187 -10.42 -5.93 5.45
N GLY A 188 -9.12 -5.69 5.59
CA GLY A 188 -8.49 -5.37 6.88
C GLY A 188 -9.11 -4.14 7.53
N ALA A 189 -9.26 -3.05 6.78
CA ALA A 189 -9.91 -1.84 7.28
C ALA A 189 -11.37 -2.09 7.68
N ALA A 190 -12.14 -2.83 6.87
CA ALA A 190 -13.53 -3.14 7.15
C ALA A 190 -13.70 -3.99 8.41
N LEU A 191 -12.87 -5.02 8.58
CA LEU A 191 -12.90 -5.90 9.77
C LEU A 191 -12.45 -5.18 11.03
N ALA A 192 -11.56 -4.19 10.93
CA ALA A 192 -11.17 -3.35 12.07
C ALA A 192 -12.32 -2.46 12.54
N LEU A 193 -13.16 -1.96 11.62
CA LEU A 193 -14.32 -1.12 11.93
C LEU A 193 -15.53 -1.94 12.38
N SER A 194 -15.76 -3.09 11.76
CA SER A 194 -16.91 -3.96 12.05
C SER A 194 -16.47 -5.43 11.96
N PRO A 195 -16.04 -6.04 13.07
CA PRO A 195 -15.59 -7.41 13.09
C PRO A 195 -16.66 -8.39 12.60
N GLN A 196 -16.28 -9.30 11.70
CA GLN A 196 -17.15 -10.35 11.16
C GLN A 196 -16.52 -11.71 11.47
N PRO A 197 -16.73 -12.26 12.70
CA PRO A 197 -16.01 -13.47 13.15
C PRO A 197 -16.33 -14.72 12.31
N ALA A 198 -17.45 -14.73 11.58
CA ALA A 198 -17.81 -15.80 10.67
C ALA A 198 -17.06 -15.72 9.32
N ALA A 199 -16.49 -14.56 8.98
CA ALA A 199 -15.74 -14.35 7.74
C ALA A 199 -14.24 -14.53 8.02
N VAL A 200 -13.69 -15.68 7.69
CA VAL A 200 -12.28 -15.99 7.89
C VAL A 200 -11.56 -16.10 6.55
N PRO A 201 -10.28 -15.71 6.46
CA PRO A 201 -9.49 -15.97 5.26
C PRO A 201 -9.48 -17.45 4.94
N VAL A 202 -9.73 -17.81 3.67
CA VAL A 202 -9.70 -19.21 3.24
C VAL A 202 -8.27 -19.74 3.30
N ALA A 203 -8.08 -20.80 4.05
CA ALA A 203 -6.77 -21.44 4.20
C ALA A 203 -6.23 -21.91 2.84
N GLN A 204 -4.93 -21.69 2.60
CA GLN A 204 -4.23 -22.08 1.37
C GLN A 204 -4.75 -21.39 0.09
N TYR A 205 -5.60 -20.38 0.20
CA TYR A 205 -5.92 -19.54 -0.96
C TYR A 205 -4.67 -18.80 -1.40
N THR A 206 -4.34 -18.94 -2.67
CA THR A 206 -3.27 -18.18 -3.31
C THR A 206 -3.90 -17.24 -4.32
N PRO A 207 -3.79 -15.92 -4.14
CA PRO A 207 -4.34 -14.97 -5.10
C PRO A 207 -3.74 -15.21 -6.50
N PRO A 208 -4.56 -15.33 -7.54
CA PRO A 208 -4.05 -15.45 -8.91
C PRO A 208 -3.39 -14.14 -9.36
N ALA A 209 -2.40 -14.22 -10.24
CA ALA A 209 -1.73 -13.05 -10.81
C ALA A 209 -2.71 -12.01 -11.37
N ALA A 210 -3.81 -12.46 -11.98
CA ALA A 210 -4.89 -11.62 -12.49
C ALA A 210 -5.55 -10.69 -11.44
N LEU A 211 -5.43 -11.03 -10.17
CA LEU A 211 -6.05 -10.30 -9.04
C LEU A 211 -5.01 -9.82 -8.03
N SER A 212 -3.76 -9.66 -8.46
CA SER A 212 -2.64 -9.27 -7.62
C SER A 212 -1.87 -8.09 -8.22
N TRP A 213 -1.33 -7.22 -7.38
CA TRP A 213 -0.48 -6.09 -7.76
C TRP A 213 0.73 -6.03 -6.85
N ASN A 214 1.81 -5.48 -7.35
CA ASN A 214 2.94 -5.08 -6.52
C ASN A 214 2.88 -3.60 -6.24
N GLU A 215 3.15 -3.22 -5.02
CA GLU A 215 3.19 -1.84 -4.55
C GLU A 215 4.63 -1.35 -4.50
N HIS A 216 4.83 -0.13 -4.97
CA HIS A 216 6.14 0.49 -5.16
C HIS A 216 6.19 1.88 -4.51
N PRO A 217 7.37 2.36 -4.10
CA PRO A 217 7.57 3.79 -3.89
C PRO A 217 7.66 4.48 -5.26
N ALA A 218 7.11 5.67 -5.37
CA ALA A 218 7.32 6.55 -6.53
C ALA A 218 8.08 7.80 -6.09
N THR A 219 9.04 8.22 -6.93
CA THR A 219 9.83 9.47 -6.77
C THR A 219 9.83 10.23 -8.09
N ARG A 220 10.36 11.47 -8.10
CA ARG A 220 10.68 12.10 -9.38
C ARG A 220 11.75 11.28 -10.10
N ALA A 221 11.67 11.22 -11.43
CA ALA A 221 12.62 10.47 -12.26
C ALA A 221 14.07 10.97 -12.08
N THR A 222 14.24 12.26 -11.79
CA THR A 222 15.54 12.91 -11.52
C THR A 222 16.15 12.54 -10.17
N ASP A 223 15.37 12.01 -9.23
CA ASP A 223 15.80 11.76 -7.86
C ASP A 223 16.32 10.32 -7.70
N GLU A 224 17.21 9.89 -8.60
CA GLU A 224 17.71 8.50 -8.66
C GLU A 224 18.41 8.06 -7.38
N ALA A 225 19.23 8.93 -6.79
CA ALA A 225 19.95 8.63 -5.56
C ALA A 225 18.96 8.40 -4.40
N LEU A 226 17.97 9.29 -4.24
CA LEU A 226 16.95 9.13 -3.21
C LEU A 226 16.13 7.84 -3.42
N ARG A 227 15.77 7.52 -4.67
CA ARG A 227 15.04 6.28 -4.99
C ARG A 227 15.86 5.05 -4.60
N ALA A 228 17.15 5.02 -4.93
CA ALA A 228 18.05 3.92 -4.57
C ALA A 228 18.18 3.75 -3.03
N ASP A 229 18.26 4.86 -2.29
CA ASP A 229 18.32 4.85 -0.84
C ASP A 229 17.01 4.35 -0.21
N ILE A 230 15.86 4.77 -0.73
CA ILE A 230 14.53 4.28 -0.32
C ILE A 230 14.41 2.78 -0.60
N ASP A 231 14.79 2.31 -1.79
CA ASP A 231 14.76 0.89 -2.16
C ASP A 231 15.64 0.05 -1.22
N LYS A 232 16.84 0.54 -0.89
CA LYS A 232 17.72 -0.11 0.10
C LYS A 232 17.08 -0.17 1.48
N ALA A 233 16.44 0.91 1.93
CA ALA A 233 15.75 0.94 3.22
C ALA A 233 14.57 -0.04 3.23
N LEU A 234 13.75 -0.09 2.19
CA LEU A 234 12.61 -1.00 2.06
C LEU A 234 13.05 -2.46 2.04
N ARG A 235 14.13 -2.82 1.32
CA ARG A 235 14.71 -4.16 1.37
C ARG A 235 15.12 -4.57 2.79
N ALA A 236 15.77 -3.65 3.53
CA ALA A 236 16.17 -3.92 4.90
C ALA A 236 14.97 -4.08 5.85
N LEU A 237 13.92 -3.27 5.68
CA LEU A 237 12.66 -3.35 6.45
C LEU A 237 11.88 -4.64 6.13
N SER A 238 11.90 -5.09 4.88
CA SER A 238 11.32 -6.37 4.47
C SER A 238 12.08 -7.54 5.10
N ALA A 239 13.41 -7.52 5.03
CA ALA A 239 14.27 -8.57 5.58
C ALA A 239 14.17 -8.69 7.11
N SER A 240 13.94 -7.58 7.82
CA SER A 240 13.73 -7.56 9.28
C SER A 240 12.31 -7.95 9.71
N GLY A 241 11.35 -8.04 8.77
CA GLY A 241 9.94 -8.30 9.06
C GLY A 241 9.16 -7.06 9.54
N GLU A 242 9.78 -5.88 9.57
CA GLU A 242 9.13 -4.64 10.02
C GLU A 242 7.95 -4.24 9.11
N LEU A 243 8.07 -4.41 7.79
CA LEU A 243 6.96 -4.16 6.86
C LEU A 243 5.78 -5.10 7.09
N GLN A 244 6.06 -6.39 7.31
CA GLN A 244 5.02 -7.37 7.63
C GLN A 244 4.31 -7.03 8.95
N ALA A 245 5.06 -6.62 9.96
CA ALA A 245 4.50 -6.20 11.23
C ALA A 245 3.62 -4.94 11.08
N ALA A 246 4.06 -3.95 10.29
CA ALA A 246 3.30 -2.75 9.98
C ALA A 246 2.00 -3.06 9.23
N ALA A 247 2.03 -3.93 8.23
CA ALA A 247 0.84 -4.40 7.50
C ALA A 247 -0.15 -5.10 8.45
N LYS A 248 0.34 -6.04 9.27
CA LYS A 248 -0.45 -6.78 10.26
C LYS A 248 -1.13 -5.83 11.27
N ALA A 249 -0.43 -4.80 11.73
CA ALA A 249 -0.97 -3.80 12.67
C ALA A 249 -2.15 -3.01 12.09
N GLN A 250 -2.30 -2.96 10.76
CA GLN A 250 -3.41 -2.35 10.03
C GLN A 250 -4.42 -3.38 9.53
N GLY A 251 -4.27 -4.67 9.87
CA GLY A 251 -5.12 -5.76 9.39
C GLY A 251 -4.91 -6.11 7.91
N ILE A 252 -3.85 -5.62 7.28
CA ILE A 252 -3.54 -5.88 5.86
C ILE A 252 -2.95 -7.28 5.72
N PRO A 253 -3.51 -8.16 4.86
CA PRO A 253 -2.89 -9.43 4.49
C PRO A 253 -1.51 -9.17 3.86
N TRP A 254 -0.49 -9.87 4.35
CA TRP A 254 0.88 -9.69 3.88
C TRP A 254 1.22 -10.67 2.78
N HIS A 255 1.65 -10.13 1.64
CA HIS A 255 2.35 -10.89 0.61
C HIS A 255 3.70 -10.23 0.30
N ALA A 256 4.74 -11.04 0.13
CA ALA A 256 5.94 -10.57 -0.56
C ALA A 256 5.56 -10.18 -2.00
N PRO A 257 6.34 -9.33 -2.68
CA PRO A 257 6.08 -9.00 -4.07
C PRO A 257 5.88 -10.23 -4.95
N PHE A 258 4.82 -10.25 -5.73
CA PHE A 258 4.45 -11.35 -6.61
C PHE A 258 5.38 -11.41 -7.83
N ALA A 259 5.72 -12.61 -8.30
CA ALA A 259 6.47 -12.81 -9.54
C ALA A 259 5.68 -12.41 -10.79
N ALA A 260 4.35 -12.59 -10.75
CA ALA A 260 3.43 -12.15 -11.79
C ALA A 260 2.26 -11.38 -11.16
N THR A 261 1.81 -10.33 -11.85
CA THR A 261 0.76 -9.43 -11.39
C THR A 261 -0.29 -9.22 -12.48
N TYR A 262 -1.31 -8.45 -12.17
CA TYR A 262 -2.41 -8.17 -13.08
C TYR A 262 -1.93 -7.81 -14.49
N SER A 263 -2.55 -8.47 -15.47
CA SER A 263 -2.52 -8.12 -16.89
C SER A 263 -3.78 -8.69 -17.57
N LEU A 264 -4.11 -8.18 -18.75
CA LEU A 264 -5.21 -8.74 -19.53
C LEU A 264 -4.96 -10.22 -19.91
N GLY A 265 -3.69 -10.60 -20.13
CA GLY A 265 -3.29 -12.00 -20.37
C GLY A 265 -3.60 -12.87 -19.17
N GLU A 266 -3.16 -12.47 -17.97
CA GLU A 266 -3.45 -13.21 -16.74
C GLU A 266 -4.95 -13.29 -16.44
N MET A 267 -5.71 -12.23 -16.74
CA MET A 267 -7.16 -12.25 -16.59
C MET A 267 -7.82 -13.28 -17.49
N ASN A 268 -7.35 -13.47 -18.72
CA ASN A 268 -7.85 -14.51 -19.63
C ASN A 268 -7.52 -15.93 -19.13
N ASN A 269 -6.44 -16.13 -18.37
CA ASN A 269 -6.05 -17.40 -17.78
C ASN A 269 -6.98 -17.88 -16.64
N LEU A 270 -7.90 -17.03 -16.17
CA LEU A 270 -8.91 -17.41 -15.15
C LEU A 270 -10.05 -18.27 -15.72
N ARG A 271 -10.26 -18.30 -17.03
CA ARG A 271 -11.34 -19.05 -17.72
C ARG A 271 -11.20 -20.57 -17.59
#